data_13ed6293fc3cb9fdba101bc038006bb0
#
_entry.id   13ed6293fc3cb9fdba101bc038006bb0
#
_cell.length_a   1.000
_cell.length_b   1.000
_cell.length_c   1.000
_cell.angle_alpha   90.00
_cell.angle_beta   90.00
_cell.angle_gamma   90.00
#
_symmetry.space_group_name_H-M   'P 1'
#
loop_
_entity.id
_entity.type
_entity.pdbx_description
1 polymer ?
#
loop_
_entity_poly.entity_id
_entity_poly.type
_entity_poly.pdbx_seq_one_letter_code
_entity_poly.pdbx_strand_id
1 'polypeptide(L)'
;MDIITATLLILAIIPAVSYAWGMRGTTIGGEKGAMLPGAMIGLLIAFFSKILIVQEHFYIFAALGAVSMYLGGSMTYGETLGLSMNQKPAENMKKGLIALFIKGFLWFGLFGAIFTTGINAVCYTYSIIELLIIFALTPGIAVAGYFIFNKPLNVKENKFPKIYFSKTRQESWGALLGALLVLIVFAIIKLNVLTIVFSLSCALFGGIGWVLGQLFQIYSIHYAHNSKSSFCRRFSNKNGVDSWKIMECVLGAFGGLGAAVGFLLTYDNFKLTLFNLEKNDGLLPYNKILALVLFIIWVILLVGDMVHYFIKRPITKKELKKQLKRKQITQEQYAVKRLKAVTAVPRGYEIYDSFTEKIEPVLYCAIPFILICIGSKETALISSFFLLFLVVAQEIGLEKSITKKFNLPFKIVLGVVTLAIFIIQVVFSFDFSVIGTMLLYTFGYELITMVWLGVKTVRLFRKDIKKSTEEHTKKELFKLFINKNKPIITVHAYFTICMILSVLFVI
;
A
#
# COMPACT_ATOMS: atom_id res chain seq x y z
N MET A 1 -16.41 -8.41 21.36
CA MET A 1 -15.74 -7.11 21.60
C MET A 1 -16.77 -6.14 22.12
N ASP A 2 -16.42 -5.30 23.13
CA ASP A 2 -17.34 -4.29 23.63
C ASP A 2 -17.60 -3.16 22.62
N ILE A 3 -18.73 -2.46 22.78
CA ILE A 3 -19.20 -1.47 21.81
C ILE A 3 -18.28 -0.23 21.74
N ILE A 4 -17.65 0.13 22.86
CA ILE A 4 -16.75 1.29 22.91
C ILE A 4 -15.50 0.99 22.09
N THR A 5 -14.86 -0.15 22.32
CA THR A 5 -13.68 -0.59 21.57
C THR A 5 -13.98 -0.75 20.08
N ALA A 6 -15.15 -1.33 19.73
CA ALA A 6 -15.57 -1.44 18.34
C ALA A 6 -15.74 -0.06 17.67
N THR A 7 -16.36 0.88 18.38
CA THR A 7 -16.53 2.25 17.89
C THR A 7 -15.19 2.95 17.70
N LEU A 8 -14.27 2.84 18.66
CA LEU A 8 -12.94 3.44 18.59
C LEU A 8 -12.11 2.83 17.46
N LEU A 9 -12.19 1.52 17.24
CA LEU A 9 -11.56 0.88 16.08
C LEU A 9 -12.05 1.51 14.77
N ILE A 10 -13.37 1.64 14.58
CA ILE A 10 -13.93 2.23 13.36
C ILE A 10 -13.47 3.69 13.22
N LEU A 11 -13.53 4.47 14.27
CA LEU A 11 -13.11 5.87 14.28
C LEU A 11 -11.60 6.05 14.01
N ALA A 12 -10.76 5.12 14.44
CA ALA A 12 -9.32 5.17 14.19
C ALA A 12 -8.93 4.65 12.80
N ILE A 13 -9.50 3.52 12.36
CA ILE A 13 -9.07 2.84 11.13
C ILE A 13 -9.47 3.61 9.86
N ILE A 14 -10.66 4.22 9.85
CA ILE A 14 -11.15 4.97 8.69
C ILE A 14 -10.18 6.12 8.32
N PRO A 15 -9.86 7.07 9.21
CA PRO A 15 -8.96 8.17 8.87
C PRO A 15 -7.52 7.72 8.66
N ALA A 16 -7.03 6.72 9.41
CA ALA A 16 -5.68 6.20 9.25
C ALA A 16 -5.45 5.60 7.87
N VAL A 17 -6.36 4.73 7.43
CA VAL A 17 -6.25 4.08 6.11
C VAL A 17 -6.56 5.05 4.98
N SER A 18 -7.51 5.97 5.18
CA SER A 18 -7.76 7.09 4.27
C SER A 18 -6.50 7.90 4.02
N TYR A 19 -5.82 8.27 5.10
CA TYR A 19 -4.57 9.02 5.01
C TYR A 19 -3.44 8.24 4.33
N ALA A 20 -3.22 6.99 4.73
CA ALA A 20 -2.21 6.12 4.14
C ALA A 20 -2.41 5.94 2.63
N TRP A 21 -3.65 5.79 2.18
CA TRP A 21 -3.99 5.77 0.75
C TRP A 21 -3.76 7.11 0.06
N GLY A 22 -4.11 8.22 0.70
CA GLY A 22 -3.83 9.56 0.19
C GLY A 22 -2.33 9.86 0.05
N MET A 23 -1.50 9.32 0.94
CA MET A 23 -0.04 9.41 0.88
C MET A 23 0.55 8.62 -0.27
N ARG A 24 0.01 7.44 -0.56
CA ARG A 24 0.53 6.48 -1.52
C ARG A 24 0.88 7.07 -2.88
N GLY A 25 0.08 7.90 -3.47
CA GLY A 25 0.31 8.44 -4.81
C GLY A 25 1.25 9.63 -4.85
N THR A 26 1.82 10.07 -3.71
CA THR A 26 2.71 11.25 -3.68
C THR A 26 4.17 10.89 -3.88
N THR A 27 4.63 9.82 -3.27
CA THR A 27 6.03 9.42 -3.19
C THR A 27 6.26 8.05 -3.80
N ILE A 28 5.48 7.08 -3.39
CA ILE A 28 5.56 5.70 -3.84
C ILE A 28 4.22 5.30 -4.44
N GLY A 29 4.24 4.97 -5.72
CA GLY A 29 3.08 4.44 -6.43
C GLY A 29 3.10 2.92 -6.49
N GLY A 30 2.07 2.36 -7.10
CA GLY A 30 1.99 0.94 -7.40
C GLY A 30 1.90 0.06 -6.17
N GLU A 31 2.58 -1.05 -6.23
CA GLU A 31 2.55 -2.13 -5.26
C GLU A 31 3.15 -1.73 -3.90
N LYS A 32 4.33 -1.10 -3.94
CA LYS A 32 5.08 -0.71 -2.73
C LYS A 32 4.31 0.30 -1.89
N GLY A 33 3.68 1.30 -2.55
CA GLY A 33 2.87 2.28 -1.84
C GLY A 33 1.60 1.71 -1.19
N ALA A 34 1.11 0.55 -1.68
CA ALA A 34 -0.03 -0.13 -1.09
C ALA A 34 0.31 -0.84 0.24
N MET A 35 1.58 -1.10 0.52
CA MET A 35 2.00 -1.75 1.76
C MET A 35 1.67 -0.90 2.99
N LEU A 36 1.74 0.42 2.87
CA LEU A 36 1.46 1.33 3.97
C LEU A 36 0.03 1.23 4.52
N PRO A 37 -1.04 1.41 3.71
CA PRO A 37 -2.40 1.23 4.21
C PRO A 37 -2.67 -0.19 4.73
N GLY A 38 -2.05 -1.21 4.14
CA GLY A 38 -2.12 -2.58 4.64
C GLY A 38 -1.49 -2.72 6.04
N ALA A 39 -0.30 -2.15 6.24
CA ALA A 39 0.36 -2.14 7.54
C ALA A 39 -0.48 -1.43 8.61
N MET A 40 -1.11 -0.31 8.27
CA MET A 40 -1.99 0.43 9.18
C MET A 40 -3.22 -0.38 9.58
N ILE A 41 -3.84 -1.12 8.67
CA ILE A 41 -4.96 -2.00 8.99
C ILE A 41 -4.50 -3.09 9.98
N GLY A 42 -3.42 -3.79 9.69
CA GLY A 42 -2.90 -4.85 10.55
C GLY A 42 -2.52 -4.34 11.94
N LEU A 43 -1.85 -3.18 12.02
CA LEU A 43 -1.49 -2.51 13.27
C LEU A 43 -2.72 -2.18 14.12
N LEU A 44 -3.73 -1.54 13.53
CA LEU A 44 -4.92 -1.11 14.26
C LEU A 44 -5.79 -2.29 14.70
N ILE A 45 -5.90 -3.34 13.88
CA ILE A 45 -6.56 -4.58 14.29
C ILE A 45 -5.85 -5.18 15.52
N ALA A 46 -4.52 -5.26 15.49
CA ALA A 46 -3.77 -5.77 16.64
C ALA A 46 -4.00 -4.91 17.90
N PHE A 47 -3.93 -3.60 17.75
CA PHE A 47 -4.11 -2.65 18.84
C PHE A 47 -5.48 -2.77 19.50
N PHE A 48 -6.55 -2.72 18.70
CA PHE A 48 -7.92 -2.74 19.19
C PHE A 48 -8.48 -4.14 19.47
N SER A 49 -7.68 -5.20 19.27
CA SER A 49 -8.13 -6.56 19.55
C SER A 49 -8.45 -6.80 21.02
N LYS A 50 -7.86 -6.03 21.94
CA LYS A 50 -7.88 -6.28 23.40
C LYS A 50 -7.41 -7.69 23.79
N ILE A 51 -6.59 -8.29 22.98
CA ILE A 51 -6.00 -9.61 23.22
C ILE A 51 -4.51 -9.38 23.41
N LEU A 52 -4.04 -9.63 24.64
CA LEU A 52 -2.65 -9.29 25.03
C LEU A 52 -1.62 -9.87 24.06
N ILE A 53 -1.71 -11.17 23.75
CA ILE A 53 -0.77 -11.84 22.83
C ILE A 53 -0.75 -11.21 21.43
N VAL A 54 -1.87 -10.67 20.93
CA VAL A 54 -1.95 -9.97 19.66
C VAL A 54 -1.28 -8.59 19.74
N GLN A 55 -1.52 -7.90 20.83
CA GLN A 55 -0.91 -6.59 21.10
C GLN A 55 0.60 -6.70 21.26
N GLU A 56 1.10 -7.73 21.94
CA GLU A 56 2.54 -8.03 22.04
C GLU A 56 3.18 -8.38 20.70
N HIS A 57 2.41 -8.96 19.76
CA HIS A 57 2.86 -9.34 18.43
C HIS A 57 2.32 -8.44 17.30
N PHE A 58 1.94 -7.19 17.61
CA PHE A 58 1.36 -6.23 16.65
C PHE A 58 2.20 -6.07 15.37
N TYR A 59 3.51 -6.18 15.45
CA TYR A 59 4.44 -6.10 14.32
C TYR A 59 4.21 -7.20 13.28
N ILE A 60 3.81 -8.42 13.69
CA ILE A 60 3.45 -9.50 12.78
C ILE A 60 2.17 -9.11 12.01
N PHE A 61 1.17 -8.61 12.70
CA PHE A 61 -0.09 -8.18 12.07
C PHE A 61 0.13 -7.00 11.11
N ALA A 62 0.93 -6.02 11.49
CA ALA A 62 1.28 -4.91 10.63
C ALA A 62 2.06 -5.36 9.38
N ALA A 63 3.02 -6.28 9.53
CA ALA A 63 3.79 -6.82 8.42
C ALA A 63 2.93 -7.70 7.49
N LEU A 64 2.08 -8.57 8.04
CA LEU A 64 1.11 -9.33 7.26
C LEU A 64 0.17 -8.40 6.49
N GLY A 65 -0.31 -7.33 7.11
CA GLY A 65 -1.11 -6.33 6.44
C GLY A 65 -0.37 -5.67 5.27
N ALA A 66 0.89 -5.27 5.47
CA ALA A 66 1.73 -4.70 4.42
C ALA A 66 1.88 -5.64 3.22
N VAL A 67 2.30 -6.87 3.47
CA VAL A 67 2.50 -7.90 2.45
C VAL A 67 1.21 -8.21 1.69
N SER A 68 0.10 -8.33 2.41
CA SER A 68 -1.20 -8.70 1.84
C SER A 68 -1.76 -7.64 0.89
N MET A 69 -1.50 -6.35 1.16
CA MET A 69 -1.97 -5.26 0.31
C MET A 69 -1.11 -5.05 -0.94
N TYR A 70 0.14 -5.56 -0.95
CA TYR A 70 1.11 -5.35 -2.02
C TYR A 70 0.59 -5.79 -3.39
N LEU A 71 0.10 -7.03 -3.51
CA LEU A 71 -0.21 -7.65 -4.81
C LEU A 71 -1.29 -6.91 -5.59
N GLY A 72 -2.27 -6.33 -4.92
CA GLY A 72 -3.32 -5.56 -5.58
C GLY A 72 -2.79 -4.35 -6.35
N GLY A 73 -1.64 -3.79 -5.93
CA GLY A 73 -0.98 -2.68 -6.61
C GLY A 73 -0.53 -2.97 -8.04
N SER A 74 -0.39 -4.23 -8.41
CA SER A 74 -0.07 -4.67 -9.78
C SER A 74 -1.19 -4.38 -10.79
N MET A 75 -2.43 -4.13 -10.33
CA MET A 75 -3.53 -3.74 -11.21
C MET A 75 -3.35 -2.33 -11.74
N THR A 76 -3.33 -2.20 -13.07
CA THR A 76 -3.33 -0.88 -13.71
C THR A 76 -4.75 -0.30 -13.71
N TYR A 77 -4.94 0.89 -13.15
CA TYR A 77 -6.26 1.53 -13.02
C TYR A 77 -6.35 2.93 -13.66
N GLY A 78 -5.24 3.55 -14.01
CA GLY A 78 -5.24 4.92 -14.54
C GLY A 78 -6.09 5.12 -15.79
N GLU A 79 -6.06 4.16 -16.75
CA GLU A 79 -6.95 4.23 -17.91
C GLU A 79 -8.42 3.96 -17.57
N THR A 80 -8.67 3.10 -16.59
CA THR A 80 -10.03 2.82 -16.10
C THR A 80 -10.65 4.05 -15.45
N LEU A 81 -9.85 4.82 -14.70
CA LEU A 81 -10.26 6.14 -14.18
C LEU A 81 -10.58 7.10 -15.33
N GLY A 82 -9.69 7.19 -16.33
CA GLY A 82 -9.92 8.01 -17.53
C GLY A 82 -11.19 7.63 -18.29
N LEU A 83 -11.50 6.33 -18.40
CA LEU A 83 -12.72 5.84 -19.02
C LEU A 83 -13.96 6.31 -18.26
N SER A 84 -13.94 6.25 -16.92
CA SER A 84 -15.07 6.69 -16.09
C SER A 84 -15.25 8.21 -16.06
N MET A 85 -14.23 8.99 -16.38
CA MET A 85 -14.30 10.45 -16.52
C MET A 85 -14.94 10.90 -17.84
N ASN A 86 -14.97 10.05 -18.85
CA ASN A 86 -15.65 10.34 -20.13
C ASN A 86 -17.16 10.31 -19.93
N GLN A 87 -17.74 11.46 -19.69
CA GLN A 87 -19.18 11.62 -19.49
C GLN A 87 -20.00 11.43 -20.78
N LYS A 88 -19.34 11.44 -21.93
CA LYS A 88 -19.98 11.19 -23.23
C LYS A 88 -19.16 10.15 -24.00
N PRO A 89 -19.72 9.02 -24.34
CA PRO A 89 -21.08 8.57 -23.97
C PRO A 89 -21.16 8.10 -22.51
N ALA A 90 -22.35 8.20 -21.90
CA ALA A 90 -22.63 7.77 -20.52
C ALA A 90 -22.29 6.29 -20.28
N GLU A 91 -22.31 5.48 -21.31
CA GLU A 91 -21.94 4.07 -21.29
C GLU A 91 -20.47 3.87 -20.86
N ASN A 92 -19.55 4.69 -21.34
CA ASN A 92 -18.14 4.62 -20.95
C ASN A 92 -17.94 4.92 -19.45
N MET A 93 -18.69 5.86 -18.89
CA MET A 93 -18.66 6.16 -17.47
C MET A 93 -19.16 4.96 -16.65
N LYS A 94 -20.31 4.38 -17.03
CA LYS A 94 -20.87 3.18 -16.37
C LYS A 94 -19.88 2.01 -16.41
N LYS A 95 -19.32 1.71 -17.58
CA LYS A 95 -18.31 0.67 -17.78
C LYS A 95 -17.07 0.93 -16.92
N GLY A 96 -16.60 2.17 -16.84
CA GLY A 96 -15.45 2.55 -16.02
C GLY A 96 -15.71 2.35 -14.53
N LEU A 97 -16.90 2.75 -14.02
CA LEU A 97 -17.24 2.57 -12.61
C LEU A 97 -17.40 1.09 -12.23
N ILE A 98 -18.03 0.26 -13.09
CA ILE A 98 -18.13 -1.19 -12.88
C ILE A 98 -16.73 -1.81 -12.84
N ALA A 99 -15.85 -1.42 -13.76
CA ALA A 99 -14.48 -1.91 -13.77
C ALA A 99 -13.69 -1.52 -12.51
N LEU A 100 -13.90 -0.31 -12.00
CA LEU A 100 -13.28 0.13 -10.74
C LEU A 100 -13.83 -0.64 -9.54
N PHE A 101 -15.13 -0.93 -9.51
CA PHE A 101 -15.70 -1.80 -8.48
C PHE A 101 -15.03 -3.17 -8.49
N ILE A 102 -14.93 -3.82 -9.65
CA ILE A 102 -14.29 -5.13 -9.78
C ILE A 102 -12.82 -5.07 -9.32
N LYS A 103 -12.09 -4.03 -9.72
CA LYS A 103 -10.69 -3.85 -9.31
C LYS A 103 -10.54 -3.64 -7.81
N GLY A 104 -11.38 -2.83 -7.21
CA GLY A 104 -11.40 -2.62 -5.76
C GLY A 104 -11.78 -3.89 -5.00
N PHE A 105 -12.81 -4.58 -5.47
CA PHE A 105 -13.25 -5.86 -4.92
C PHE A 105 -12.11 -6.90 -4.91
N LEU A 106 -11.41 -7.07 -6.03
CA LEU A 106 -10.30 -8.00 -6.12
C LEU A 106 -9.12 -7.60 -5.25
N TRP A 107 -8.75 -6.31 -5.25
CA TRP A 107 -7.61 -5.84 -4.46
C TRP A 107 -7.81 -6.04 -2.97
N PHE A 108 -8.91 -5.51 -2.43
CA PHE A 108 -9.18 -5.60 -1.00
C PHE A 108 -9.63 -7.01 -0.58
N GLY A 109 -10.31 -7.76 -1.45
CA GLY A 109 -10.63 -9.16 -1.20
C GLY A 109 -9.37 -10.02 -1.08
N LEU A 110 -8.42 -9.84 -2.00
CA LEU A 110 -7.14 -10.55 -1.93
C LEU A 110 -6.33 -10.12 -0.70
N PHE A 111 -6.33 -8.83 -0.37
CA PHE A 111 -5.76 -8.36 0.89
C PHE A 111 -6.33 -9.11 2.09
N GLY A 112 -7.64 -9.17 2.23
CA GLY A 112 -8.29 -9.85 3.35
C GLY A 112 -7.98 -11.35 3.39
N ALA A 113 -7.98 -12.02 2.23
CA ALA A 113 -7.69 -13.44 2.13
C ALA A 113 -6.24 -13.78 2.52
N ILE A 114 -5.26 -13.03 2.02
CA ILE A 114 -3.84 -13.25 2.35
C ILE A 114 -3.57 -12.91 3.82
N PHE A 115 -4.11 -11.79 4.32
CA PHE A 115 -3.92 -11.34 5.69
C PHE A 115 -4.41 -12.39 6.69
N THR A 116 -5.63 -12.87 6.52
CA THR A 116 -6.20 -13.88 7.42
C THR A 116 -5.59 -15.28 7.22
N THR A 117 -5.16 -15.62 6.01
CA THR A 117 -4.37 -16.85 5.77
C THR A 117 -3.04 -16.78 6.53
N GLY A 118 -2.38 -15.62 6.53
CA GLY A 118 -1.16 -15.39 7.29
C GLY A 118 -1.39 -15.50 8.80
N ILE A 119 -2.48 -14.96 9.32
CA ILE A 119 -2.86 -15.11 10.74
C ILE A 119 -3.07 -16.60 11.08
N ASN A 120 -3.84 -17.33 10.27
CA ASN A 120 -4.06 -18.75 10.47
C ASN A 120 -2.76 -19.57 10.41
N ALA A 121 -1.83 -19.19 9.52
CA ALA A 121 -0.52 -19.83 9.43
C ALA A 121 0.33 -19.59 10.69
N VAL A 122 0.46 -18.34 11.13
CA VAL A 122 1.21 -17.98 12.34
C VAL A 122 0.62 -18.65 13.59
N CYS A 123 -0.68 -18.86 13.62
CA CYS A 123 -1.40 -19.51 14.73
C CYS A 123 -1.50 -21.05 14.60
N TYR A 124 -0.77 -21.66 13.68
CA TYR A 124 -0.77 -23.14 13.45
C TYR A 124 -2.16 -23.73 13.13
N THR A 125 -3.10 -22.94 12.65
CA THR A 125 -4.40 -23.44 12.18
C THR A 125 -4.24 -24.32 10.93
N TYR A 126 -3.20 -24.02 10.11
CA TYR A 126 -2.86 -24.77 8.92
C TYR A 126 -1.57 -25.57 9.12
N SER A 127 -1.55 -26.82 8.64
CA SER A 127 -0.34 -27.63 8.59
C SER A 127 0.64 -27.09 7.54
N ILE A 128 1.92 -27.48 7.67
CA ILE A 128 2.93 -27.11 6.67
C ILE A 128 2.59 -27.60 5.26
N ILE A 129 2.00 -28.78 5.14
CA ILE A 129 1.60 -29.35 3.84
C ILE A 129 0.52 -28.47 3.20
N GLU A 130 -0.46 -28.04 3.97
CA GLU A 130 -1.53 -27.16 3.51
C GLU A 130 -0.99 -25.81 3.05
N LEU A 131 -0.06 -25.23 3.80
CA LEU A 131 0.61 -23.99 3.41
C LEU A 131 1.42 -24.15 2.12
N LEU A 132 2.16 -25.24 1.96
CA LEU A 132 2.90 -25.55 0.74
C LEU A 132 1.97 -25.70 -0.47
N ILE A 133 0.82 -26.34 -0.29
CA ILE A 133 -0.21 -26.45 -1.33
C ILE A 133 -0.73 -25.06 -1.71
N ILE A 134 -1.08 -24.21 -0.74
CA ILE A 134 -1.53 -22.83 -1.00
C ILE A 134 -0.44 -22.04 -1.73
N PHE A 135 0.82 -22.12 -1.29
CA PHE A 135 1.93 -21.39 -1.88
C PHE A 135 2.25 -21.84 -3.30
N ALA A 136 2.00 -23.09 -3.65
CA ALA A 136 2.15 -23.59 -5.02
C ALA A 136 0.95 -23.26 -5.91
N LEU A 137 -0.28 -23.51 -5.42
CA LEU A 137 -1.50 -23.32 -6.20
C LEU A 137 -1.80 -21.85 -6.47
N THR A 138 -1.59 -20.96 -5.50
CA THR A 138 -1.93 -19.54 -5.65
C THR A 138 -1.22 -18.89 -6.83
N PRO A 139 0.12 -18.94 -6.97
CA PRO A 139 0.79 -18.40 -8.15
C PRO A 139 0.47 -19.18 -9.43
N GLY A 140 0.30 -20.50 -9.36
CA GLY A 140 -0.05 -21.34 -10.51
C GLY A 140 -1.40 -20.92 -11.13
N ILE A 141 -2.43 -20.83 -10.32
CA ILE A 141 -3.78 -20.43 -10.76
C ILE A 141 -3.82 -18.92 -11.11
N ALA A 142 -3.03 -18.08 -10.43
CA ALA A 142 -2.87 -16.67 -10.83
C ALA A 142 -2.31 -16.55 -12.25
N VAL A 143 -1.27 -17.32 -12.60
CA VAL A 143 -0.72 -17.36 -13.95
C VAL A 143 -1.76 -17.87 -14.95
N ALA A 144 -2.49 -18.94 -14.63
CA ALA A 144 -3.58 -19.42 -15.48
C ALA A 144 -4.67 -18.36 -15.67
N GLY A 145 -5.12 -17.71 -14.60
CA GLY A 145 -6.09 -16.61 -14.63
C GLY A 145 -5.62 -15.45 -15.50
N TYR A 146 -4.31 -15.10 -15.44
CA TYR A 146 -3.74 -14.10 -16.30
C TYR A 146 -3.86 -14.47 -17.79
N PHE A 147 -3.52 -15.70 -18.17
CA PHE A 147 -3.62 -16.12 -19.56
C PHE A 147 -5.07 -16.25 -20.05
N ILE A 148 -5.98 -16.71 -19.18
CA ILE A 148 -7.40 -16.87 -19.54
C ILE A 148 -8.10 -15.53 -19.71
N PHE A 149 -7.90 -14.60 -18.77
CA PHE A 149 -8.69 -13.37 -18.71
C PHE A 149 -7.98 -12.14 -19.28
N ASN A 150 -6.64 -12.08 -19.24
CA ASN A 150 -5.88 -10.91 -19.65
C ASN A 150 -5.15 -11.08 -21.00
N LYS A 151 -5.29 -12.24 -21.66
CA LYS A 151 -4.70 -12.52 -22.96
C LYS A 151 -5.81 -12.93 -23.98
N PRO A 152 -5.59 -12.76 -25.29
CA PRO A 152 -4.46 -12.09 -25.93
C PRO A 152 -4.53 -10.55 -25.77
N LEU A 153 -3.39 -9.90 -25.64
CA LEU A 153 -3.29 -8.45 -25.71
C LEU A 153 -2.19 -8.06 -26.69
N ASN A 154 -2.58 -7.66 -27.91
CA ASN A 154 -1.69 -7.10 -28.90
C ASN A 154 -2.30 -5.84 -29.49
N VAL A 155 -1.90 -4.69 -28.97
CA VAL A 155 -2.43 -3.38 -29.37
C VAL A 155 -2.15 -3.09 -30.86
N LYS A 156 -1.02 -3.58 -31.40
CA LYS A 156 -0.65 -3.36 -32.82
C LYS A 156 -1.57 -4.13 -33.77
N GLU A 157 -1.95 -5.34 -33.39
CA GLU A 157 -2.81 -6.22 -34.19
C GLU A 157 -4.29 -6.07 -33.81
N ASN A 158 -4.61 -5.09 -32.96
CA ASN A 158 -5.97 -4.86 -32.46
C ASN A 158 -6.62 -6.11 -31.82
N LYS A 159 -5.79 -6.95 -31.19
CA LYS A 159 -6.24 -8.15 -30.48
C LYS A 159 -6.38 -7.84 -29.01
N PHE A 160 -7.60 -8.02 -28.46
CA PHE A 160 -7.91 -7.77 -27.06
C PHE A 160 -8.58 -8.99 -26.42
N PRO A 161 -8.45 -9.16 -25.08
CA PRO A 161 -9.23 -10.13 -24.34
C PRO A 161 -10.74 -9.83 -24.48
N LYS A 162 -11.60 -10.82 -24.21
CA LYS A 162 -13.05 -10.61 -24.20
C LYS A 162 -13.51 -9.52 -23.22
N ILE A 163 -12.83 -9.44 -22.06
CA ILE A 163 -13.07 -8.41 -21.04
C ILE A 163 -11.79 -7.65 -20.81
N TYR A 164 -11.79 -6.36 -21.13
CA TYR A 164 -10.67 -5.47 -20.85
C TYR A 164 -11.16 -4.07 -20.49
N PHE A 165 -10.39 -3.40 -19.63
CA PHE A 165 -10.69 -2.07 -19.11
C PHE A 165 -9.61 -1.05 -19.50
N SER A 166 -8.56 -1.48 -20.17
CA SER A 166 -7.46 -0.66 -20.67
C SER A 166 -7.07 -1.11 -22.08
N LYS A 167 -6.93 -0.14 -22.98
CA LYS A 167 -6.51 -0.39 -24.37
C LYS A 167 -5.00 -0.38 -24.56
N THR A 168 -4.25 0.32 -23.71
CA THR A 168 -2.82 0.56 -23.91
C THR A 168 -1.94 -0.04 -22.83
N ARG A 169 -2.53 -0.38 -21.70
CA ARG A 169 -1.82 -0.96 -20.53
C ARG A 169 -2.18 -2.42 -20.36
N GLN A 170 -1.18 -3.21 -20.01
CA GLN A 170 -1.39 -4.59 -19.63
C GLN A 170 -2.17 -4.64 -18.32
N GLU A 171 -3.14 -5.52 -18.26
CA GLU A 171 -3.95 -5.75 -17.07
C GLU A 171 -3.60 -7.11 -16.45
N SER A 172 -3.78 -7.22 -15.14
CA SER A 172 -3.49 -8.42 -14.34
C SER A 172 -4.65 -8.83 -13.43
N TRP A 173 -5.84 -8.25 -13.63
CA TRP A 173 -7.00 -8.54 -12.77
C TRP A 173 -7.40 -10.01 -12.76
N GLY A 174 -7.23 -10.72 -13.87
CA GLY A 174 -7.48 -12.15 -13.95
C GLY A 174 -6.51 -12.99 -13.11
N ALA A 175 -5.25 -12.55 -13.01
CA ALA A 175 -4.29 -13.16 -12.10
C ALA A 175 -4.73 -13.01 -10.63
N LEU A 176 -5.16 -11.81 -10.25
CA LEU A 176 -5.60 -11.54 -8.88
C LEU A 176 -6.91 -12.26 -8.55
N LEU A 177 -7.80 -12.41 -9.53
CA LEU A 177 -9.00 -13.24 -9.39
C LEU A 177 -8.62 -14.70 -9.13
N GLY A 178 -7.70 -15.26 -9.93
CA GLY A 178 -7.22 -16.62 -9.73
C GLY A 178 -6.62 -16.84 -8.34
N ALA A 179 -5.76 -15.93 -7.89
CA ALA A 179 -5.19 -15.99 -6.55
C ALA A 179 -6.27 -15.91 -5.45
N LEU A 180 -7.23 -15.00 -5.57
CA LEU A 180 -8.33 -14.85 -4.62
C LEU A 180 -9.19 -16.11 -4.55
N LEU A 181 -9.52 -16.70 -5.71
CA LEU A 181 -10.32 -17.93 -5.78
C LEU A 181 -9.65 -19.09 -5.06
N VAL A 182 -8.34 -19.29 -5.23
CA VAL A 182 -7.60 -20.34 -4.51
C VAL A 182 -7.74 -20.18 -3.01
N LEU A 183 -7.49 -18.97 -2.49
CA LEU A 183 -7.53 -18.70 -1.06
C LEU A 183 -8.94 -18.85 -0.47
N ILE A 184 -9.96 -18.38 -1.18
CA ILE A 184 -11.36 -18.49 -0.72
C ILE A 184 -11.85 -19.96 -0.81
N VAL A 185 -11.55 -20.68 -1.89
CA VAL A 185 -11.91 -22.10 -2.01
C VAL A 185 -11.22 -22.91 -0.90
N PHE A 186 -9.94 -22.65 -0.64
CA PHE A 186 -9.24 -23.30 0.46
C PHE A 186 -9.89 -22.97 1.81
N ALA A 187 -10.24 -21.71 2.05
CA ALA A 187 -10.94 -21.31 3.28
C ALA A 187 -12.31 -21.99 3.43
N ILE A 188 -13.04 -22.17 2.33
CA ILE A 188 -14.32 -22.90 2.32
C ILE A 188 -14.10 -24.38 2.68
N ILE A 189 -13.12 -25.05 2.07
CA ILE A 189 -12.76 -26.46 2.37
C ILE A 189 -12.40 -26.60 3.85
N LYS A 190 -11.72 -25.61 4.42
CA LYS A 190 -11.32 -25.59 5.84
C LYS A 190 -12.38 -25.05 6.78
N LEU A 191 -13.56 -24.66 6.29
CA LEU A 191 -14.62 -24.01 7.06
C LEU A 191 -14.10 -22.78 7.85
N ASN A 192 -13.12 -22.07 7.28
CA ASN A 192 -12.48 -20.94 7.93
C ASN A 192 -13.31 -19.66 7.75
N VAL A 193 -14.25 -19.45 8.66
CA VAL A 193 -15.18 -18.31 8.65
C VAL A 193 -14.41 -16.97 8.72
N LEU A 194 -13.32 -16.91 9.50
CA LEU A 194 -12.47 -15.72 9.59
C LEU A 194 -12.00 -15.25 8.21
N THR A 195 -11.41 -16.15 7.42
CA THR A 195 -10.89 -15.79 6.09
C THR A 195 -12.01 -15.44 5.12
N ILE A 196 -13.11 -16.19 5.11
CA ILE A 196 -14.22 -15.97 4.16
C ILE A 196 -14.87 -14.61 4.43
N VAL A 197 -15.32 -14.37 5.66
CA VAL A 197 -16.11 -13.17 6.00
C VAL A 197 -15.24 -11.91 5.98
N PHE A 198 -14.02 -11.97 6.53
CA PHE A 198 -13.10 -10.83 6.50
C PHE A 198 -12.75 -10.43 5.06
N SER A 199 -12.39 -11.41 4.21
CA SER A 199 -12.06 -11.17 2.80
C SER A 199 -13.24 -10.57 2.02
N LEU A 200 -14.44 -11.13 2.18
CA LEU A 200 -15.65 -10.62 1.51
C LEU A 200 -16.02 -9.21 1.97
N SER A 201 -15.90 -8.92 3.26
CA SER A 201 -16.12 -7.57 3.79
C SER A 201 -15.13 -6.59 3.17
N CYS A 202 -13.84 -6.88 3.20
CA CYS A 202 -12.82 -6.06 2.55
C CYS A 202 -13.11 -5.87 1.05
N ALA A 203 -13.49 -6.93 0.34
CA ALA A 203 -13.79 -6.90 -1.09
C ALA A 203 -14.96 -5.94 -1.41
N LEU A 204 -16.07 -6.08 -0.70
CA LEU A 204 -17.26 -5.26 -0.92
C LEU A 204 -16.97 -3.79 -0.67
N PHE A 205 -16.39 -3.46 0.48
CA PHE A 205 -16.08 -2.07 0.83
C PHE A 205 -14.96 -1.49 -0.05
N GLY A 206 -13.97 -2.29 -0.46
CA GLY A 206 -12.95 -1.88 -1.42
C GLY A 206 -13.53 -1.55 -2.79
N GLY A 207 -14.46 -2.36 -3.29
CA GLY A 207 -15.20 -2.09 -4.53
C GLY A 207 -16.04 -0.82 -4.44
N ILE A 208 -16.81 -0.65 -3.37
CA ILE A 208 -17.62 0.54 -3.11
C ILE A 208 -16.71 1.78 -2.97
N GLY A 209 -15.62 1.67 -2.23
CA GLY A 209 -14.66 2.75 -2.04
C GLY A 209 -14.05 3.27 -3.34
N TRP A 210 -13.72 2.38 -4.28
CA TRP A 210 -13.27 2.77 -5.62
C TRP A 210 -14.32 3.56 -6.39
N VAL A 211 -15.57 3.08 -6.40
CA VAL A 211 -16.67 3.76 -7.11
C VAL A 211 -16.93 5.12 -6.50
N LEU A 212 -17.10 5.20 -5.18
CA LEU A 212 -17.37 6.46 -4.49
C LEU A 212 -16.20 7.44 -4.61
N GLY A 213 -14.96 6.98 -4.46
CA GLY A 213 -13.78 7.80 -4.66
C GLY A 213 -13.74 8.41 -6.06
N GLN A 214 -14.05 7.62 -7.09
CA GLN A 214 -14.12 8.10 -8.46
C GLN A 214 -15.25 9.08 -8.70
N LEU A 215 -16.43 8.85 -8.12
CA LEU A 215 -17.53 9.80 -8.18
C LEU A 215 -17.18 11.13 -7.52
N PHE A 216 -16.50 11.13 -6.38
CA PHE A 216 -15.97 12.34 -5.75
C PHE A 216 -14.92 13.05 -6.61
N GLN A 217 -14.06 12.29 -7.30
CA GLN A 217 -13.08 12.87 -8.23
C GLN A 217 -13.80 13.55 -9.41
N ILE A 218 -14.77 12.90 -10.01
CA ILE A 218 -15.60 13.45 -11.10
C ILE A 218 -16.32 14.71 -10.61
N TYR A 219 -16.92 14.66 -9.43
CA TYR A 219 -17.59 15.80 -8.81
C TYR A 219 -16.63 16.99 -8.61
N SER A 220 -15.45 16.74 -8.05
CA SER A 220 -14.42 17.77 -7.82
C SER A 220 -13.99 18.47 -9.11
N ILE A 221 -13.85 17.71 -10.20
CA ILE A 221 -13.38 18.23 -11.49
C ILE A 221 -14.48 19.00 -12.23
N HIS A 222 -15.68 18.43 -12.29
CA HIS A 222 -16.70 18.91 -13.24
C HIS A 222 -17.83 19.73 -12.59
N TYR A 223 -18.18 19.45 -11.33
CA TYR A 223 -19.41 20.00 -10.72
C TYR A 223 -19.15 20.91 -9.51
N ALA A 224 -18.15 20.63 -8.70
CA ALA A 224 -17.95 21.34 -7.43
C ALA A 224 -17.78 22.86 -7.61
N HIS A 225 -17.17 23.31 -8.71
CA HIS A 225 -16.94 24.72 -8.98
C HIS A 225 -18.25 25.51 -9.16
N ASN A 226 -19.23 24.89 -9.83
CA ASN A 226 -20.52 25.50 -10.14
C ASN A 226 -21.58 25.28 -9.05
N SER A 227 -21.22 24.65 -7.93
CA SER A 227 -22.14 24.38 -6.83
C SER A 227 -22.61 25.68 -6.16
N LYS A 228 -23.91 25.77 -5.85
CA LYS A 228 -24.48 26.88 -5.07
C LYS A 228 -23.91 26.89 -3.63
N SER A 229 -23.62 25.72 -3.06
CA SER A 229 -23.04 25.60 -1.72
C SER A 229 -21.59 26.04 -1.68
N SER A 230 -21.25 26.97 -0.78
CA SER A 230 -19.87 27.39 -0.51
C SER A 230 -18.99 26.24 0.02
N PHE A 231 -19.58 25.33 0.79
CA PHE A 231 -18.93 24.11 1.27
C PHE A 231 -18.53 23.20 0.10
N CYS A 232 -19.44 22.92 -0.81
CA CYS A 232 -19.19 22.08 -1.97
C CYS A 232 -18.12 22.67 -2.91
N ARG A 233 -18.13 24.00 -3.13
CA ARG A 233 -17.12 24.69 -3.95
C ARG A 233 -15.69 24.52 -3.43
N ARG A 234 -15.52 24.30 -2.11
CA ARG A 234 -14.18 24.05 -1.52
C ARG A 234 -13.52 22.78 -2.05
N PHE A 235 -14.29 21.80 -2.53
CA PHE A 235 -13.79 20.55 -3.09
C PHE A 235 -13.44 20.64 -4.57
N SER A 236 -13.59 21.79 -5.20
CA SER A 236 -13.26 21.97 -6.60
C SER A 236 -11.75 21.96 -6.84
N ASN A 237 -11.31 21.23 -7.87
CA ASN A 237 -9.92 21.23 -8.30
C ASN A 237 -9.44 22.61 -8.76
N LYS A 238 -10.36 23.48 -9.26
CA LYS A 238 -10.06 24.87 -9.59
C LYS A 238 -9.62 25.69 -8.37
N ASN A 239 -10.06 25.29 -7.18
CA ASN A 239 -9.64 25.89 -5.91
C ASN A 239 -8.37 25.26 -5.34
N GLY A 240 -7.62 24.52 -6.16
CA GLY A 240 -6.34 23.92 -5.80
C GLY A 240 -6.44 22.60 -5.03
N VAL A 241 -7.63 22.01 -4.95
CA VAL A 241 -7.82 20.68 -4.36
C VAL A 241 -7.31 19.61 -5.33
N ASP A 242 -6.48 18.71 -4.83
CA ASP A 242 -6.04 17.55 -5.61
C ASP A 242 -7.16 16.49 -5.64
N SER A 243 -7.90 16.48 -6.74
CA SER A 243 -9.03 15.55 -6.93
C SER A 243 -8.61 14.09 -6.91
N TRP A 244 -7.36 13.80 -7.31
CA TRP A 244 -6.82 12.45 -7.25
C TRP A 244 -6.65 12.00 -5.80
N LYS A 245 -6.18 12.89 -4.93
CA LYS A 245 -6.02 12.61 -3.49
C LYS A 245 -7.35 12.41 -2.79
N ILE A 246 -8.39 13.16 -3.18
CA ILE A 246 -9.74 12.91 -2.65
C ILE A 246 -10.18 11.48 -2.98
N MET A 247 -10.01 11.05 -4.22
CA MET A 247 -10.36 9.69 -4.64
C MET A 247 -9.61 8.64 -3.83
N GLU A 248 -8.30 8.79 -3.67
CA GLU A 248 -7.47 7.87 -2.89
C GLU A 248 -7.88 7.84 -1.41
N CYS A 249 -8.15 9.01 -0.80
CA CYS A 249 -8.60 9.08 0.59
C CYS A 249 -9.95 8.40 0.81
N VAL A 250 -10.91 8.59 -0.11
CA VAL A 250 -12.23 7.92 -0.03
C VAL A 250 -12.07 6.41 -0.17
N LEU A 251 -11.26 5.95 -1.13
CA LEU A 251 -10.94 4.53 -1.29
C LEU A 251 -10.38 3.95 0.00
N GLY A 252 -9.40 4.64 0.60
CA GLY A 252 -8.78 4.21 1.85
C GLY A 252 -9.75 4.17 3.02
N ALA A 253 -10.63 5.17 3.14
CA ALA A 253 -11.65 5.22 4.18
C ALA A 253 -12.59 3.99 4.13
N PHE A 254 -13.10 3.66 2.95
CA PHE A 254 -13.96 2.50 2.76
C PHE A 254 -13.20 1.18 2.91
N GLY A 255 -11.95 1.10 2.43
CA GLY A 255 -11.10 -0.07 2.64
C GLY A 255 -10.83 -0.34 4.11
N GLY A 256 -10.54 0.70 4.89
CA GLY A 256 -10.39 0.62 6.35
C GLY A 256 -11.69 0.21 7.04
N LEU A 257 -12.82 0.79 6.64
CA LEU A 257 -14.14 0.40 7.16
C LEU A 257 -14.45 -1.07 6.87
N GLY A 258 -14.15 -1.55 5.66
CA GLY A 258 -14.33 -2.97 5.30
C GLY A 258 -13.51 -3.91 6.17
N ALA A 259 -12.26 -3.55 6.47
CA ALA A 259 -11.41 -4.32 7.38
C ALA A 259 -11.95 -4.29 8.82
N ALA A 260 -12.40 -3.13 9.32
CA ALA A 260 -13.01 -3.03 10.64
C ALA A 260 -14.29 -3.89 10.74
N VAL A 261 -15.21 -3.76 9.78
CA VAL A 261 -16.45 -4.55 9.76
C VAL A 261 -16.14 -6.05 9.67
N GLY A 262 -15.22 -6.46 8.80
CA GLY A 262 -14.81 -7.85 8.68
C GLY A 262 -14.23 -8.40 9.99
N PHE A 263 -13.38 -7.61 10.66
CA PHE A 263 -12.82 -7.98 11.96
C PHE A 263 -13.89 -8.10 13.05
N LEU A 264 -14.80 -7.13 13.12
CA LEU A 264 -15.90 -7.15 14.11
C LEU A 264 -16.82 -8.36 13.93
N LEU A 265 -17.20 -8.67 12.70
CA LEU A 265 -18.03 -9.83 12.36
C LEU A 265 -17.36 -11.16 12.67
N THR A 266 -16.03 -11.22 12.67
CA THR A 266 -15.25 -12.44 12.87
C THR A 266 -14.45 -12.45 14.16
N TYR A 267 -14.73 -11.54 15.09
CA TYR A 267 -13.94 -11.37 16.29
C TYR A 267 -13.82 -12.64 17.16
N ASP A 268 -14.89 -13.41 17.31
CA ASP A 268 -14.85 -14.65 18.08
C ASP A 268 -14.09 -15.76 17.33
N ASN A 269 -14.21 -15.84 16.00
CA ASN A 269 -13.39 -16.73 15.21
C ASN A 269 -11.90 -16.36 15.27
N PHE A 270 -11.61 -15.03 15.29
CA PHE A 270 -10.26 -14.55 15.46
C PHE A 270 -9.67 -14.95 16.81
N LYS A 271 -10.40 -14.82 17.91
CA LYS A 271 -9.97 -15.30 19.25
C LYS A 271 -9.66 -16.80 19.23
N LEU A 272 -10.53 -17.61 18.64
CA LEU A 272 -10.33 -19.06 18.54
C LEU A 272 -9.05 -19.41 17.75
N THR A 273 -8.78 -18.67 16.68
CA THR A 273 -7.57 -18.86 15.87
C THR A 273 -6.29 -18.59 16.66
N LEU A 274 -6.31 -17.59 17.56
CA LEU A 274 -5.12 -17.14 18.31
C LEU A 274 -4.66 -18.07 19.43
N PHE A 275 -5.46 -19.06 19.79
CA PHE A 275 -5.17 -19.94 20.93
C PHE A 275 -3.78 -20.61 20.88
N ASN A 276 -3.23 -20.81 19.68
CA ASN A 276 -1.93 -21.45 19.49
C ASN A 276 -0.77 -20.45 19.25
N LEU A 277 -1.02 -19.16 19.24
CA LEU A 277 0.05 -18.17 18.94
C LEU A 277 1.21 -18.20 19.94
N GLU A 278 0.92 -18.49 21.23
CA GLU A 278 1.93 -18.61 22.29
C GLU A 278 2.90 -19.78 22.07
N LYS A 279 2.47 -20.81 21.34
CA LYS A 279 3.25 -22.03 21.08
C LYS A 279 4.13 -21.94 19.83
N ASN A 280 4.33 -20.74 19.27
CA ASN A 280 5.03 -20.60 18.00
C ASN A 280 6.54 -20.89 18.11
N ASP A 281 6.89 -22.17 18.01
CA ASP A 281 8.28 -22.66 17.90
C ASP A 281 8.73 -22.86 16.45
N GLY A 282 7.85 -22.53 15.49
CA GLY A 282 8.02 -22.73 14.04
C GLY A 282 7.44 -24.07 13.54
N LEU A 283 7.07 -24.10 12.27
CA LEU A 283 6.38 -25.22 11.63
C LEU A 283 7.31 -26.36 11.17
N LEU A 284 8.61 -26.10 11.04
CA LEU A 284 9.59 -27.07 10.54
C LEU A 284 10.66 -27.37 11.58
N PRO A 285 11.13 -28.62 11.71
CA PRO A 285 12.18 -29.01 12.65
C PRO A 285 13.49 -28.23 12.49
N TYR A 286 13.84 -27.88 11.25
CA TYR A 286 15.04 -27.10 10.89
C TYR A 286 14.72 -25.67 10.48
N ASN A 287 13.59 -25.15 10.90
CA ASN A 287 13.06 -23.86 10.48
C ASN A 287 14.02 -22.69 10.78
N LYS A 288 14.76 -22.72 11.90
CA LYS A 288 15.69 -21.64 12.27
C LYS A 288 16.80 -21.46 11.23
N ILE A 289 17.41 -22.53 10.76
CA ILE A 289 18.48 -22.49 9.76
C ILE A 289 17.92 -22.09 8.40
N LEU A 290 16.84 -22.75 7.96
CA LEU A 290 16.17 -22.44 6.69
C LEU A 290 15.69 -20.98 6.68
N ALA A 291 15.06 -20.53 7.74
CA ALA A 291 14.56 -19.18 7.86
C ALA A 291 15.71 -18.16 7.88
N LEU A 292 16.82 -18.46 8.55
CA LEU A 292 18.02 -17.60 8.54
C LEU A 292 18.62 -17.50 7.13
N VAL A 293 18.74 -18.60 6.41
CA VAL A 293 19.24 -18.62 5.02
C VAL A 293 18.32 -17.81 4.11
N LEU A 294 16.99 -18.03 4.17
CA LEU A 294 16.03 -17.26 3.40
C LEU A 294 16.04 -15.77 3.76
N PHE A 295 16.20 -15.46 5.04
CA PHE A 295 16.34 -14.07 5.52
C PHE A 295 17.58 -13.39 4.94
N ILE A 296 18.74 -14.06 5.00
CA ILE A 296 19.99 -13.53 4.43
C ILE A 296 19.83 -13.30 2.92
N ILE A 297 19.30 -14.27 2.19
CA ILE A 297 19.02 -14.14 0.75
C ILE A 297 18.11 -12.95 0.49
N TRP A 298 17.03 -12.82 1.25
CA TRP A 298 16.09 -11.73 1.15
C TRP A 298 16.75 -10.37 1.37
N VAL A 299 17.55 -10.22 2.44
CA VAL A 299 18.29 -8.98 2.73
C VAL A 299 19.25 -8.62 1.60
N ILE A 300 20.01 -9.58 1.09
CA ILE A 300 20.95 -9.36 -0.03
C ILE A 300 20.19 -8.84 -1.27
N LEU A 301 19.08 -9.48 -1.62
CA LEU A 301 18.27 -9.09 -2.77
C LEU A 301 17.63 -7.72 -2.60
N LEU A 302 17.14 -7.40 -1.39
CA LEU A 302 16.57 -6.10 -1.06
C LEU A 302 17.61 -4.99 -1.08
N VAL A 303 18.78 -5.23 -0.52
CA VAL A 303 19.90 -4.26 -0.58
C VAL A 303 20.27 -4.04 -2.05
N GLY A 304 20.32 -5.10 -2.86
CA GLY A 304 20.54 -4.99 -4.30
C GLY A 304 19.50 -4.11 -4.99
N ASP A 305 18.19 -4.30 -4.71
CA ASP A 305 17.09 -3.50 -5.24
C ASP A 305 17.20 -2.03 -4.79
N MET A 306 17.49 -1.79 -3.51
CA MET A 306 17.69 -0.45 -2.97
C MET A 306 18.89 0.26 -3.61
N VAL A 307 20.03 -0.40 -3.72
CA VAL A 307 21.23 0.14 -4.37
C VAL A 307 20.94 0.47 -5.83
N HIS A 308 20.28 -0.42 -6.55
CA HIS A 308 19.84 -0.19 -7.93
C HIS A 308 18.94 1.04 -8.05
N TYR A 309 18.05 1.23 -7.10
CA TYR A 309 17.16 2.39 -7.06
C TYR A 309 17.90 3.72 -6.81
N PHE A 310 18.92 3.72 -5.92
CA PHE A 310 19.70 4.91 -5.57
C PHE A 310 20.79 5.26 -6.59
N ILE A 311 21.29 4.30 -7.36
CA ILE A 311 22.15 4.57 -8.49
C ILE A 311 21.34 5.38 -9.51
N LYS A 312 21.87 6.53 -9.98
CA LYS A 312 21.25 7.34 -11.02
C LYS A 312 20.92 6.43 -12.20
N ARG A 313 19.66 6.08 -12.35
CA ARG A 313 19.16 5.19 -13.40
C ARG A 313 19.51 5.79 -14.74
N PRO A 314 20.44 5.21 -15.50
CA PRO A 314 20.70 5.69 -16.84
C PRO A 314 19.43 5.44 -17.67
N ILE A 315 19.07 6.41 -18.51
CA ILE A 315 17.88 6.27 -19.37
C ILE A 315 18.15 5.12 -20.34
N THR A 316 17.42 4.02 -20.18
CA THR A 316 17.61 2.84 -21.03
C THR A 316 17.12 3.09 -22.46
N LYS A 317 17.66 2.34 -23.44
CA LYS A 317 17.16 2.35 -24.82
C LYS A 317 15.65 2.10 -24.90
N LYS A 318 15.14 1.23 -24.02
CA LYS A 318 13.71 0.88 -23.91
C LYS A 318 12.88 2.09 -23.49
N GLU A 319 13.34 2.85 -22.49
CA GLU A 319 12.68 4.09 -22.02
C GLU A 319 12.71 5.20 -23.08
N LEU A 320 13.85 5.40 -23.74
CA LEU A 320 13.96 6.36 -24.84
C LEU A 320 13.01 6.01 -25.99
N LYS A 321 12.91 4.74 -26.35
CA LYS A 321 11.97 4.24 -27.36
C LYS A 321 10.51 4.47 -26.96
N LYS A 322 10.22 4.34 -25.64
CA LYS A 322 8.91 4.60 -25.05
C LYS A 322 8.58 6.10 -25.05
N GLN A 323 9.55 6.97 -24.73
CA GLN A 323 9.42 8.44 -24.79
C GLN A 323 9.18 8.92 -26.22
N LEU A 324 9.89 8.37 -27.19
CA LEU A 324 9.70 8.68 -28.62
C LEU A 324 8.28 8.28 -29.10
N LYS A 325 7.81 7.08 -28.75
CA LYS A 325 6.44 6.63 -29.07
C LYS A 325 5.35 7.52 -28.45
N ARG A 326 5.62 8.08 -27.28
CA ARG A 326 4.70 9.00 -26.57
C ARG A 326 4.81 10.45 -27.05
N LYS A 327 5.60 10.70 -28.11
CA LYS A 327 5.89 12.06 -28.62
C LYS A 327 6.45 13.02 -27.56
N GLN A 328 7.08 12.48 -26.51
CA GLN A 328 7.71 13.28 -25.45
C GLN A 328 9.11 13.78 -25.84
N ILE A 329 9.69 13.17 -26.85
CA ILE A 329 10.98 13.59 -27.46
C ILE A 329 10.87 13.46 -28.98
N THR A 330 11.63 14.30 -29.70
CA THR A 330 11.75 14.23 -31.15
C THR A 330 12.68 13.10 -31.59
N GLN A 331 12.65 12.75 -32.89
CA GLN A 331 13.57 11.77 -33.47
C GLN A 331 15.04 12.18 -33.29
N GLU A 332 15.35 13.47 -33.44
CA GLU A 332 16.70 14.00 -33.24
C GLU A 332 17.13 13.89 -31.77
N GLN A 333 16.26 14.29 -30.83
CA GLN A 333 16.50 14.14 -29.40
C GLN A 333 16.67 12.67 -29.01
N TYR A 334 15.91 11.76 -29.63
CA TYR A 334 16.07 10.33 -29.44
C TYR A 334 17.44 9.84 -29.92
N ALA A 335 17.89 10.26 -31.12
CA ALA A 335 19.18 9.85 -31.64
C ALA A 335 20.34 10.31 -30.73
N VAL A 336 20.34 11.57 -30.28
CA VAL A 336 21.36 12.13 -29.37
C VAL A 336 21.35 11.44 -28.02
N LYS A 337 20.16 11.26 -27.41
CA LYS A 337 20.02 10.60 -26.11
C LYS A 337 20.37 9.10 -26.20
N ARG A 338 20.07 8.46 -27.31
CA ARG A 338 20.44 7.06 -27.55
C ARG A 338 21.95 6.86 -27.62
N LEU A 339 22.68 7.77 -28.27
CA LEU A 339 24.15 7.71 -28.32
C LEU A 339 24.74 7.84 -26.91
N LYS A 340 24.27 8.81 -26.11
CA LYS A 340 24.69 8.97 -24.72
C LYS A 340 24.29 7.78 -23.83
N ALA A 341 23.11 7.20 -24.04
CA ALA A 341 22.64 6.04 -23.29
C ALA A 341 23.46 4.78 -23.57
N VAL A 342 23.89 4.57 -24.84
CA VAL A 342 24.72 3.41 -25.23
C VAL A 342 26.10 3.47 -24.58
N THR A 343 26.64 4.68 -24.38
CA THR A 343 27.98 4.87 -23.79
C THR A 343 27.96 4.89 -22.26
N ALA A 344 26.78 5.12 -21.64
CA ALA A 344 26.67 5.33 -20.19
C ALA A 344 26.06 4.14 -19.42
N VAL A 345 25.50 3.14 -20.10
CA VAL A 345 24.85 1.99 -19.45
C VAL A 345 25.83 0.83 -19.36
N PRO A 346 26.18 0.35 -18.16
CA PRO A 346 27.02 -0.84 -18.00
C PRO A 346 26.39 -2.07 -18.68
N ARG A 347 27.21 -2.93 -19.27
CA ARG A 347 26.76 -4.23 -19.79
C ARG A 347 26.07 -5.01 -18.66
N GLY A 348 24.86 -5.47 -18.89
CA GLY A 348 24.08 -6.20 -17.88
C GLY A 348 23.06 -5.36 -17.11
N TYR A 349 23.12 -4.02 -17.16
CA TYR A 349 22.15 -3.16 -16.46
C TYR A 349 20.70 -3.42 -16.94
N GLU A 350 20.47 -3.56 -18.25
CA GLU A 350 19.11 -3.85 -18.78
C GLU A 350 18.61 -5.23 -18.35
N ILE A 351 19.53 -6.20 -18.20
CA ILE A 351 19.21 -7.55 -17.68
C ILE A 351 18.84 -7.44 -16.21
N TYR A 352 19.63 -6.72 -15.41
CA TYR A 352 19.39 -6.51 -13.99
C TYR A 352 18.09 -5.73 -13.75
N ASP A 353 17.83 -4.66 -14.51
CA ASP A 353 16.59 -3.88 -14.44
C ASP A 353 15.34 -4.73 -14.77
N SER A 354 15.44 -5.59 -15.80
CA SER A 354 14.36 -6.52 -16.14
C SER A 354 14.19 -7.63 -15.11
N PHE A 355 15.27 -8.06 -14.47
CA PHE A 355 15.23 -9.08 -13.44
C PHE A 355 14.59 -8.52 -12.16
N THR A 356 15.02 -7.34 -11.68
CA THR A 356 14.48 -6.70 -10.49
C THR A 356 12.98 -6.41 -10.62
N GLU A 357 12.51 -5.87 -11.77
CA GLU A 357 11.08 -5.66 -12.03
C GLU A 357 10.25 -6.96 -11.91
N LYS A 358 10.82 -8.11 -12.29
CA LYS A 358 10.11 -9.39 -12.26
C LYS A 358 10.11 -10.04 -10.88
N ILE A 359 11.17 -9.84 -10.11
CA ILE A 359 11.29 -10.46 -8.77
C ILE A 359 10.70 -9.60 -7.65
N GLU A 360 10.33 -8.33 -7.91
CA GLU A 360 9.74 -7.46 -6.89
C GLU A 360 8.59 -8.13 -6.10
N PRO A 361 7.61 -8.83 -6.72
CA PRO A 361 6.57 -9.51 -5.96
C PRO A 361 7.12 -10.61 -5.04
N VAL A 362 8.21 -11.26 -5.44
CA VAL A 362 8.88 -12.27 -4.61
C VAL A 362 9.56 -11.60 -3.41
N LEU A 363 10.25 -10.48 -3.63
CA LEU A 363 10.97 -9.75 -2.59
C LEU A 363 10.06 -9.08 -1.55
N TYR A 364 8.97 -8.45 -2.00
CA TYR A 364 8.12 -7.64 -1.14
C TYR A 364 6.85 -8.35 -0.67
N CYS A 365 6.56 -9.54 -1.20
CA CYS A 365 5.39 -10.31 -0.81
C CYS A 365 5.72 -11.76 -0.44
N ALA A 366 6.22 -12.57 -1.38
CA ALA A 366 6.33 -14.00 -1.16
C ALA A 366 7.35 -14.38 -0.06
N ILE A 367 8.60 -13.90 -0.15
CA ILE A 367 9.63 -14.23 0.85
C ILE A 367 9.26 -13.73 2.25
N PRO A 368 8.91 -12.44 2.47
CA PRO A 368 8.53 -12.00 3.81
C PRO A 368 7.28 -12.72 4.33
N PHE A 369 6.30 -13.03 3.49
CA PHE A 369 5.14 -13.81 3.90
C PHE A 369 5.53 -15.22 4.38
N ILE A 370 6.38 -15.90 3.63
CA ILE A 370 6.91 -17.22 4.00
C ILE A 370 7.70 -17.14 5.31
N LEU A 371 8.60 -16.18 5.45
CA LEU A 371 9.42 -15.99 6.66
C LEU A 371 8.56 -15.73 7.90
N ILE A 372 7.47 -14.98 7.76
CA ILE A 372 6.55 -14.71 8.86
C ILE A 372 5.73 -15.96 9.21
N CYS A 373 5.24 -16.69 8.19
CA CYS A 373 4.30 -17.80 8.40
C CYS A 373 4.97 -19.10 8.85
N ILE A 374 6.17 -19.42 8.34
CA ILE A 374 6.84 -20.71 8.62
C ILE A 374 8.09 -20.57 9.50
N GLY A 375 8.54 -19.36 9.74
CA GLY A 375 9.72 -19.08 10.56
C GLY A 375 9.47 -19.33 12.04
N SER A 376 10.57 -19.40 12.83
CA SER A 376 10.45 -19.34 14.28
C SER A 376 9.92 -17.97 14.75
N LYS A 377 9.53 -17.88 16.02
CA LYS A 377 9.07 -16.61 16.62
C LYS A 377 10.06 -15.47 16.39
N GLU A 378 11.36 -15.73 16.57
CA GLU A 378 12.43 -14.76 16.35
C GLU A 378 12.55 -14.36 14.87
N THR A 379 12.44 -15.32 13.96
CA THR A 379 12.52 -15.05 12.53
C THR A 379 11.32 -14.26 12.04
N ALA A 380 10.12 -14.58 12.52
CA ALA A 380 8.91 -13.83 12.22
C ALA A 380 9.02 -12.38 12.73
N LEU A 381 9.55 -12.21 13.96
CA LEU A 381 9.83 -10.91 14.57
C LEU A 381 10.78 -10.07 13.70
N ILE A 382 11.98 -10.61 13.44
CA ILE A 382 13.04 -9.88 12.71
C ILE A 382 12.57 -9.56 11.29
N SER A 383 11.93 -10.51 10.61
CA SER A 383 11.41 -10.31 9.25
C SER A 383 10.31 -9.23 9.22
N SER A 384 9.42 -9.23 10.20
CA SER A 384 8.34 -8.25 10.31
C SER A 384 8.89 -6.84 10.55
N PHE A 385 9.81 -6.68 11.49
CA PHE A 385 10.43 -5.38 11.74
C PHE A 385 11.23 -4.87 10.55
N PHE A 386 12.02 -5.74 9.92
CA PHE A 386 12.79 -5.36 8.74
C PHE A 386 11.89 -4.92 7.59
N LEU A 387 10.77 -5.62 7.35
CA LEU A 387 9.80 -5.23 6.33
C LEU A 387 9.15 -3.88 6.64
N LEU A 388 8.72 -3.66 7.89
CA LEU A 388 8.12 -2.39 8.30
C LEU A 388 9.14 -1.24 8.21
N PHE A 389 10.39 -1.48 8.60
CA PHE A 389 11.48 -0.54 8.39
C PHE A 389 11.62 -0.16 6.91
N LEU A 390 11.58 -1.16 6.00
CA LEU A 390 11.67 -0.91 4.56
C LEU A 390 10.49 -0.10 4.03
N VAL A 391 9.28 -0.40 4.49
CA VAL A 391 8.07 0.36 4.11
C VAL A 391 8.23 1.84 4.50
N VAL A 392 8.63 2.11 5.73
CA VAL A 392 8.87 3.46 6.23
C VAL A 392 10.04 4.12 5.50
N ALA A 393 11.16 3.43 5.33
CA ALA A 393 12.34 3.95 4.65
C ALA A 393 12.06 4.29 3.18
N GLN A 394 11.23 3.51 2.50
CA GLN A 394 10.79 3.80 1.13
C GLN A 394 9.92 5.04 1.07
N GLU A 395 8.94 5.18 1.96
CA GLU A 395 8.08 6.37 2.04
C GLU A 395 8.91 7.65 2.23
N ILE A 396 9.95 7.57 3.05
CA ILE A 396 10.84 8.70 3.35
C ILE A 396 11.87 8.93 2.25
N GLY A 397 12.43 7.84 1.69
CA GLY A 397 13.61 7.88 0.84
C GLY A 397 13.38 8.19 -0.61
N LEU A 398 12.18 7.91 -1.12
CA LEU A 398 11.93 7.83 -2.55
C LEU A 398 11.43 9.11 -3.19
N GLU A 399 11.16 10.17 -2.44
CA GLU A 399 10.76 11.44 -3.05
C GLU A 399 11.92 12.14 -3.77
N LYS A 400 12.05 11.91 -5.08
CA LYS A 400 13.02 12.59 -5.96
C LYS A 400 12.88 14.11 -5.98
N SER A 401 11.80 14.66 -5.44
CA SER A 401 11.45 16.05 -5.52
C SER A 401 12.05 16.92 -4.42
N ILE A 402 12.65 16.33 -3.36
CA ILE A 402 13.27 17.10 -2.29
C ILE A 402 14.67 17.58 -2.75
N THR A 403 14.88 18.88 -2.79
CA THR A 403 16.07 19.55 -3.34
C THR A 403 17.37 18.86 -2.92
N LYS A 404 18.26 18.68 -3.89
CA LYS A 404 19.55 17.95 -3.78
C LYS A 404 20.41 18.28 -2.55
N LYS A 405 20.27 19.46 -1.93
CA LYS A 405 21.08 19.89 -0.79
C LYS A 405 20.54 19.50 0.59
N PHE A 406 19.22 19.34 0.77
CA PHE A 406 18.62 19.02 2.08
C PHE A 406 18.33 17.53 2.27
N ASN A 407 18.42 16.73 1.21
CA ASN A 407 17.95 15.37 1.19
C ASN A 407 18.83 14.38 1.93
N LEU A 408 20.15 14.47 1.76
CA LEU A 408 21.05 13.45 2.30
C LEU A 408 21.09 13.47 3.83
N PRO A 409 21.27 14.63 4.49
CA PRO A 409 21.25 14.69 5.95
C PRO A 409 19.90 14.25 6.53
N PHE A 410 18.79 14.68 5.95
CA PHE A 410 17.45 14.32 6.43
C PHE A 410 17.17 12.83 6.28
N LYS A 411 17.53 12.21 5.15
CA LYS A 411 17.41 10.76 4.92
C LYS A 411 18.29 9.96 5.88
N ILE A 412 19.51 10.44 6.13
CA ILE A 412 20.42 9.80 7.09
C ILE A 412 19.83 9.88 8.50
N VAL A 413 19.42 11.07 8.96
CA VAL A 413 18.82 11.24 10.28
C VAL A 413 17.59 10.37 10.44
N LEU A 414 16.72 10.33 9.45
CA LEU A 414 15.50 9.55 9.49
C LEU A 414 15.76 8.04 9.41
N GLY A 415 16.72 7.63 8.57
CA GLY A 415 17.21 6.26 8.53
C GLY A 415 17.84 5.84 9.86
N VAL A 416 18.66 6.69 10.45
CA VAL A 416 19.29 6.45 11.76
C VAL A 416 18.24 6.39 12.87
N VAL A 417 17.27 7.31 12.89
CA VAL A 417 16.18 7.29 13.88
C VAL A 417 15.32 6.04 13.73
N THR A 418 14.94 5.65 12.51
CA THR A 418 14.16 4.43 12.26
C THR A 418 14.97 3.18 12.62
N LEU A 419 16.27 3.15 12.29
CA LEU A 419 17.18 2.06 12.68
C LEU A 419 17.37 2.02 14.20
N ALA A 420 17.50 3.15 14.87
CA ALA A 420 17.61 3.24 16.32
C ALA A 420 16.32 2.73 16.99
N ILE A 421 15.14 3.13 16.51
CA ILE A 421 13.86 2.60 16.98
C ILE A 421 13.79 1.08 16.78
N PHE A 422 14.23 0.60 15.62
CA PHE A 422 14.32 -0.84 15.33
C PHE A 422 15.26 -1.57 16.29
N ILE A 423 16.48 -1.06 16.50
CA ILE A 423 17.47 -1.66 17.41
C ILE A 423 16.96 -1.63 18.86
N ILE A 424 16.41 -0.50 19.30
CA ILE A 424 15.82 -0.36 20.64
C ILE A 424 14.74 -1.42 20.84
N GLN A 425 13.89 -1.65 19.85
CA GLN A 425 12.83 -2.65 19.96
C GLN A 425 13.33 -4.08 19.91
N VAL A 426 14.30 -4.41 19.06
CA VAL A 426 14.90 -5.75 19.02
C VAL A 426 15.64 -6.06 20.32
N VAL A 427 16.36 -5.06 20.87
CA VAL A 427 17.18 -5.25 22.08
C VAL A 427 16.36 -5.17 23.36
N PHE A 428 15.31 -4.30 23.39
CA PHE A 428 14.52 -4.02 24.57
C PHE A 428 13.05 -4.50 24.47
N SER A 429 12.72 -5.30 23.46
CA SER A 429 11.35 -5.80 23.22
C SER A 429 10.78 -6.61 24.39
N PHE A 430 11.61 -7.01 25.35
CA PHE A 430 11.21 -7.76 26.52
C PHE A 430 10.81 -6.90 27.73
N ASP A 431 11.17 -5.59 27.76
CA ASP A 431 10.97 -4.72 28.92
C ASP A 431 10.05 -3.52 28.68
N PHE A 432 9.75 -3.18 27.43
CA PHE A 432 8.77 -2.12 27.14
C PHE A 432 7.34 -2.66 27.29
N SER A 433 6.52 -1.95 28.07
CA SER A 433 5.10 -2.23 28.06
C SER A 433 4.57 -2.16 26.61
N VAL A 434 3.65 -3.03 26.26
CA VAL A 434 2.98 -3.06 24.94
C VAL A 434 2.54 -1.65 24.53
N ILE A 435 2.07 -0.86 25.47
CA ILE A 435 1.67 0.53 25.35
C ILE A 435 2.83 1.42 24.89
N GLY A 436 3.98 1.34 25.53
CA GLY A 436 5.14 2.17 25.19
C GLY A 436 5.64 1.88 23.78
N THR A 437 5.62 0.61 23.39
CA THR A 437 6.01 0.16 22.04
C THR A 437 5.03 0.67 20.98
N MET A 438 3.74 0.58 21.21
CA MET A 438 2.71 1.05 20.30
C MET A 438 2.68 2.57 20.19
N LEU A 439 2.86 3.29 21.28
CA LEU A 439 3.00 4.74 21.29
C LEU A 439 4.25 5.17 20.50
N LEU A 440 5.37 4.52 20.72
CA LEU A 440 6.61 4.83 19.99
C LEU A 440 6.45 4.65 18.48
N TYR A 441 5.80 3.57 18.01
CA TYR A 441 5.54 3.34 16.58
C TYR A 441 4.54 4.34 16.03
N THR A 442 3.44 4.56 16.71
CA THR A 442 2.37 5.44 16.22
C THR A 442 2.81 6.90 16.23
N PHE A 443 3.39 7.38 17.33
CA PHE A 443 3.90 8.76 17.41
C PHE A 443 5.15 8.95 16.54
N GLY A 444 6.04 7.97 16.47
CA GLY A 444 7.18 8.02 15.58
C GLY A 444 6.75 8.10 14.12
N TYR A 445 5.78 7.30 13.71
CA TYR A 445 5.21 7.34 12.37
C TYR A 445 4.48 8.66 12.07
N GLU A 446 3.63 9.14 13.00
CA GLU A 446 2.96 10.43 12.86
C GLU A 446 3.96 11.58 12.81
N LEU A 447 4.95 11.61 13.69
CA LEU A 447 5.98 12.63 13.70
C LEU A 447 6.74 12.66 12.36
N ILE A 448 7.14 11.49 11.85
CA ILE A 448 7.79 11.36 10.55
C ILE A 448 6.90 11.92 9.44
N THR A 449 5.62 11.58 9.48
CA THR A 449 4.65 12.01 8.48
C THR A 449 4.36 13.50 8.57
N MET A 450 4.25 14.06 9.78
CA MET A 450 4.07 15.50 10.01
C MET A 450 5.28 16.31 9.56
N VAL A 451 6.49 15.86 9.88
CA VAL A 451 7.74 16.50 9.42
C VAL A 451 7.82 16.45 7.89
N TRP A 452 7.51 15.30 7.28
CA TRP A 452 7.49 15.16 5.83
C TRP A 452 6.43 16.07 5.18
N LEU A 453 5.22 16.10 5.71
CA LEU A 453 4.15 16.99 5.25
C LEU A 453 4.56 18.46 5.38
N GLY A 454 5.18 18.84 6.50
CA GLY A 454 5.71 20.18 6.73
C GLY A 454 6.79 20.56 5.70
N VAL A 455 7.74 19.66 5.43
CA VAL A 455 8.79 19.87 4.42
C VAL A 455 8.21 20.00 3.02
N LYS A 456 7.27 19.15 2.65
CA LYS A 456 6.57 19.19 1.35
C LYS A 456 5.81 20.50 1.18
N THR A 457 5.17 20.93 2.24
CA THR A 457 4.45 22.18 2.38
C THR A 457 5.29 23.40 2.08
N VAL A 458 6.35 23.58 2.86
CA VAL A 458 7.28 24.72 2.70
C VAL A 458 7.83 24.79 1.28
N ARG A 459 7.94 23.66 0.63
CA ARG A 459 8.47 23.56 -0.72
C ARG A 459 7.46 23.90 -1.81
N LEU A 460 6.23 23.39 -1.73
CA LEU A 460 5.15 23.82 -2.62
C LEU A 460 4.95 25.32 -2.51
N PHE A 461 4.99 25.83 -1.29
CA PHE A 461 4.95 27.23 -0.97
C PHE A 461 6.08 28.04 -1.66
N ARG A 462 7.34 27.61 -1.56
CA ARG A 462 8.47 28.25 -2.24
C ARG A 462 8.37 28.19 -3.76
N LYS A 463 7.76 27.12 -4.31
CA LYS A 463 7.57 26.98 -5.75
C LYS A 463 6.45 27.88 -6.27
N ASP A 464 5.40 28.03 -5.49
CA ASP A 464 4.28 28.92 -5.82
C ASP A 464 4.71 30.40 -5.71
N ILE A 465 5.52 30.77 -4.70
CA ILE A 465 6.15 32.10 -4.62
C ILE A 465 7.01 32.42 -5.86
N LYS A 466 7.83 31.46 -6.33
CA LYS A 466 8.67 31.65 -7.52
C LYS A 466 7.88 31.79 -8.82
N LYS A 467 6.62 31.34 -8.84
CA LYS A 467 5.76 31.40 -10.02
C LYS A 467 4.77 32.57 -9.98
N SER A 468 4.51 33.14 -8.80
CA SER A 468 3.62 34.28 -8.70
C SER A 468 4.39 35.55 -9.06
N THR A 469 3.91 36.26 -10.07
CA THR A 469 4.35 37.62 -10.44
C THR A 469 3.77 38.70 -9.53
N GLU A 470 2.92 38.30 -8.55
CA GLU A 470 2.28 39.20 -7.59
C GLU A 470 2.98 39.12 -6.22
N GLU A 471 3.23 40.26 -5.59
CA GLU A 471 3.75 40.38 -4.23
C GLU A 471 2.71 39.98 -3.19
N HIS A 472 2.61 38.65 -2.90
CA HIS A 472 1.84 38.19 -1.77
C HIS A 472 2.65 38.21 -0.47
N THR A 473 2.03 38.71 0.59
CA THR A 473 2.65 38.68 1.93
C THR A 473 2.84 37.25 2.41
N LYS A 474 3.88 36.98 3.23
CA LYS A 474 4.13 35.65 3.82
C LYS A 474 2.90 35.08 4.54
N LYS A 475 2.07 35.95 5.13
CA LYS A 475 0.84 35.62 5.86
C LYS A 475 -0.27 35.13 4.92
N GLU A 476 -0.44 35.77 3.76
CA GLU A 476 -1.42 35.35 2.74
C GLU A 476 -1.05 34.01 2.11
N LEU A 477 0.22 33.85 1.81
CA LEU A 477 0.75 32.62 1.27
C LEU A 477 0.61 31.44 2.28
N PHE A 478 0.82 31.67 3.56
CA PHE A 478 0.58 30.67 4.62
C PHE A 478 -0.90 30.33 4.73
N LYS A 479 -1.79 31.34 4.64
CA LYS A 479 -3.26 31.13 4.66
C LYS A 479 -3.74 30.33 3.44
N LEU A 480 -3.22 30.64 2.26
CA LEU A 480 -3.46 29.86 1.03
C LEU A 480 -2.99 28.39 1.18
N PHE A 481 -1.83 28.21 1.78
CA PHE A 481 -1.28 26.89 2.05
C PHE A 481 -2.16 26.08 3.00
N ILE A 482 -2.53 26.63 4.17
CA ILE A 482 -3.43 25.97 5.13
C ILE A 482 -4.75 25.61 4.46
N ASN A 483 -5.32 26.51 3.66
CA ASN A 483 -6.57 26.25 2.95
C ASN A 483 -6.42 25.10 1.92
N LYS A 484 -5.30 25.06 1.20
CA LYS A 484 -5.02 24.00 0.20
C LYS A 484 -4.84 22.60 0.84
N ASN A 485 -4.22 22.56 2.03
CA ASN A 485 -3.91 21.29 2.71
C ASN A 485 -4.85 21.00 3.88
N LYS A 486 -5.87 21.83 4.11
CA LYS A 486 -6.82 21.68 5.21
C LYS A 486 -7.42 20.28 5.34
N PRO A 487 -7.83 19.57 4.27
CA PRO A 487 -8.34 18.21 4.39
C PRO A 487 -7.33 17.24 4.99
N ILE A 488 -6.06 17.30 4.56
CA ILE A 488 -4.98 16.43 5.05
C ILE A 488 -4.67 16.76 6.52
N ILE A 489 -4.55 18.04 6.86
CA ILE A 489 -4.31 18.50 8.24
C ILE A 489 -5.47 18.06 9.15
N THR A 490 -6.72 18.16 8.69
CA THR A 490 -7.89 17.75 9.46
C THR A 490 -7.90 16.25 9.69
N VAL A 491 -7.55 15.43 8.70
CA VAL A 491 -7.46 13.97 8.84
C VAL A 491 -6.37 13.59 9.83
N HIS A 492 -5.20 14.23 9.80
CA HIS A 492 -4.14 14.01 10.79
C HIS A 492 -4.58 14.39 12.22
N ALA A 493 -5.12 15.60 12.39
CA ALA A 493 -5.60 16.02 13.69
C ALA A 493 -6.67 15.08 14.25
N TYR A 494 -7.60 14.63 13.39
CA TYR A 494 -8.61 13.66 13.78
C TYR A 494 -8.00 12.32 14.16
N PHE A 495 -7.04 11.81 13.37
CA PHE A 495 -6.35 10.57 13.69
C PHE A 495 -5.58 10.65 15.01
N THR A 496 -4.83 11.74 15.23
CA THR A 496 -4.12 11.97 16.50
C THR A 496 -5.08 11.98 17.69
N ILE A 497 -6.23 12.66 17.57
CA ILE A 497 -7.26 12.67 18.62
C ILE A 497 -7.80 11.25 18.84
N CYS A 498 -8.14 10.50 17.80
CA CYS A 498 -8.62 9.13 17.92
C CYS A 498 -7.58 8.22 18.59
N MET A 499 -6.31 8.37 18.27
CA MET A 499 -5.22 7.60 18.90
C MET A 499 -5.05 7.95 20.36
N ILE A 500 -5.10 9.23 20.73
CA ILE A 500 -5.05 9.67 22.13
C ILE A 500 -6.24 9.09 22.90
N LEU A 501 -7.45 9.21 22.37
CA LEU A 501 -8.65 8.65 22.99
C LEU A 501 -8.56 7.12 23.12
N SER A 502 -8.00 6.44 22.10
CA SER A 502 -7.79 4.99 22.15
C SER A 502 -6.83 4.59 23.27
N VAL A 503 -5.73 5.34 23.43
CA VAL A 503 -4.80 5.13 24.55
C VAL A 503 -5.49 5.34 25.90
N LEU A 504 -6.31 6.37 26.04
CA LEU A 504 -6.97 6.70 27.31
C LEU A 504 -8.11 5.74 27.70
N PHE A 505 -8.79 5.14 26.72
CA PHE A 505 -9.99 4.34 26.98
C PHE A 505 -9.84 2.84 26.70
N VAL A 506 -8.83 2.42 25.96
CA VAL A 506 -8.60 1.01 25.61
C VAL A 506 -7.48 0.39 26.44
N ILE A 507 -6.62 1.18 27.00
CA ILE A 507 -5.52 0.80 27.89
C ILE A 507 -5.91 1.09 29.32
#